data_6893a83794fc3e7cff305195f10da996
#
_entry.id   6893a83794fc3e7cff305195f10da996
#
_cell.length_a   1.000
_cell.length_b   1.000
_cell.length_c   1.000
_cell.angle_alpha   90.00
_cell.angle_beta   90.00
_cell.angle_gamma   90.00
#
_symmetry.space_group_name_H-M   'P 1'
#
loop_
_entity.id
_entity.type
_entity.pdbx_description
1 polymer ?
#
loop_
_entity_poly.entity_id
_entity_poly.type
_entity_poly.pdbx_seq_one_letter_code
_entity_poly.pdbx_strand_id
1 'polypeptide(L)'
;MITHGDALLFDGSPWKRENLAGRQRVLELWRQHPQADQDAGERLRLARAIARTLSSQEQPTGRRLWQRAWDAAVPPQRAFRMLQAWWTQGAAGAAFCRRYFPQAEVLIVGHFHRHGCWHRDGRLVINTGSFVSPGRAHWVEWHAGRLRRGVIAESPTACRLGKVLNAWRL
;
A
#
# COMPACT_ATOMS: atom_id res chain seq x y z
N MET A 1 -13.39 -1.29 -4.33
CA MET A 1 -12.13 -1.30 -5.11
C MET A 1 -10.93 -1.49 -4.21
N ILE A 2 -9.93 -2.25 -4.60
CA ILE A 2 -8.67 -2.45 -3.87
C ILE A 2 -7.52 -2.11 -4.80
N THR A 3 -6.57 -1.29 -4.36
CA THR A 3 -5.35 -0.94 -5.09
C THR A 3 -4.19 -0.72 -4.13
N HIS A 4 -2.96 -0.80 -4.63
CA HIS A 4 -1.77 -0.55 -3.81
C HIS A 4 -1.72 0.88 -3.26
N GLY A 5 -2.20 1.86 -3.99
CA GLY A 5 -2.28 3.26 -3.55
C GLY A 5 -1.26 4.20 -4.20
N ASP A 6 -0.28 3.69 -4.92
CA ASP A 6 0.68 4.48 -5.71
C ASP A 6 -0.01 5.31 -6.80
N ALA A 7 -1.09 4.77 -7.39
CA ALA A 7 -1.90 5.46 -8.38
C ALA A 7 -2.66 6.70 -7.85
N LEU A 8 -2.78 6.88 -6.53
CA LEU A 8 -3.45 8.03 -5.93
C LEU A 8 -2.62 9.32 -6.01
N LEU A 9 -1.32 9.20 -6.18
CA LEU A 9 -0.41 10.32 -6.30
C LEU A 9 -0.10 10.52 -7.78
N PHE A 10 -0.60 11.59 -8.38
CA PHE A 10 -0.43 11.92 -9.80
C PHE A 10 1.02 11.98 -10.28
N ASP A 11 1.95 12.31 -9.38
CA ASP A 11 3.38 12.41 -9.68
C ASP A 11 4.14 11.11 -9.42
N GLY A 12 3.42 10.02 -9.16
CA GLY A 12 4.02 8.80 -8.63
C GLY A 12 4.59 9.03 -7.23
N SER A 13 5.06 7.98 -6.57
CA SER A 13 5.84 8.18 -5.35
C SER A 13 7.05 9.03 -5.70
N PRO A 14 7.27 10.22 -5.11
CA PRO A 14 8.36 11.11 -5.48
C PRO A 14 9.75 10.47 -5.30
N TRP A 15 9.81 9.34 -4.62
CA TRP A 15 11.01 8.52 -4.44
C TRP A 15 11.13 7.35 -5.42
N LYS A 16 10.15 7.12 -6.32
CA LYS A 16 10.10 5.87 -7.10
C LYS A 16 9.88 6.05 -8.60
N ARG A 17 10.32 7.14 -9.18
CA ARG A 17 10.48 7.22 -10.65
C ARG A 17 11.39 6.11 -11.19
N GLU A 18 12.30 5.62 -10.36
CA GLU A 18 13.19 4.49 -10.64
C GLU A 18 12.43 3.15 -10.74
N ASN A 19 11.24 3.00 -10.11
CA ASN A 19 10.40 1.81 -10.26
C ASN A 19 9.80 1.67 -11.67
N LEU A 20 9.73 2.73 -12.46
CA LEU A 20 9.38 2.62 -13.87
C LEU A 20 10.48 1.86 -14.66
N ALA A 21 11.73 1.93 -14.25
CA ALA A 21 12.81 1.14 -14.82
C ALA A 21 12.65 -0.37 -14.47
N GLY A 22 12.08 -0.68 -13.30
CA GLY A 22 11.77 -2.07 -12.91
C GLY A 22 10.53 -2.65 -13.61
N ARG A 23 9.70 -1.84 -14.26
CA ARG A 23 8.44 -2.29 -14.88
C ARG A 23 8.65 -3.39 -15.91
N GLN A 24 9.63 -3.24 -16.79
CA GLN A 24 9.89 -4.27 -17.82
C GLN A 24 10.28 -5.61 -17.19
N ARG A 25 11.10 -5.57 -16.14
CA ARG A 25 11.53 -6.77 -15.42
C ARG A 25 10.39 -7.42 -14.64
N VAL A 26 9.49 -6.64 -14.06
CA VAL A 26 8.25 -7.15 -13.43
C VAL A 26 7.35 -7.80 -14.48
N LEU A 27 7.17 -7.19 -15.65
CA LEU A 27 6.38 -7.77 -16.75
C LEU A 27 7.02 -9.08 -17.28
N GLU A 28 8.33 -9.16 -17.31
CA GLU A 28 9.04 -10.36 -17.71
C GLU A 28 8.86 -11.49 -16.68
N LEU A 29 8.98 -11.19 -15.39
CA LEU A 29 8.64 -12.13 -14.30
C LEU A 29 7.19 -12.60 -14.39
N TRP A 30 6.26 -11.70 -14.68
CA TRP A 30 4.85 -12.07 -14.86
C TRP A 30 4.65 -13.06 -16.02
N ARG A 31 5.33 -12.84 -17.14
CA ARG A 31 5.29 -13.77 -18.29
C ARG A 31 5.88 -15.16 -17.97
N GLN A 32 6.86 -15.23 -17.06
CA GLN A 32 7.47 -16.47 -16.60
C GLN A 32 6.57 -17.28 -15.64
N HIS A 33 5.48 -16.67 -15.11
CA HIS A 33 4.54 -17.29 -14.22
C HIS A 33 3.09 -17.24 -14.76
N PRO A 34 2.79 -17.87 -15.89
CA PRO A 34 1.51 -17.74 -16.58
C PRO A 34 0.31 -18.27 -15.77
N GLN A 35 0.57 -19.15 -14.80
CA GLN A 35 -0.47 -19.74 -13.95
C GLN A 35 -0.69 -18.95 -12.64
N ALA A 36 0.01 -17.84 -12.43
CA ALA A 36 -0.09 -17.05 -11.20
C ALA A 36 -1.50 -16.52 -10.92
N ASP A 37 -2.34 -16.36 -11.95
CA ASP A 37 -3.73 -15.94 -11.77
C ASP A 37 -4.63 -17.06 -11.24
N GLN A 38 -4.28 -18.32 -11.50
CA GLN A 38 -5.09 -19.49 -11.17
C GLN A 38 -4.53 -20.27 -9.97
N ASP A 39 -3.21 -20.27 -9.78
CA ASP A 39 -2.52 -21.01 -8.71
C ASP A 39 -1.98 -20.05 -7.63
N ALA A 40 -2.43 -20.24 -6.39
CA ALA A 40 -1.98 -19.46 -5.24
C ALA A 40 -0.49 -19.66 -4.93
N GLY A 41 0.07 -20.85 -5.18
CA GLY A 41 1.50 -21.15 -5.00
C GLY A 41 2.36 -20.42 -6.02
N GLU A 42 1.96 -20.41 -7.28
CA GLU A 42 2.62 -19.64 -8.35
C GLU A 42 2.53 -18.14 -8.09
N ARG A 43 1.37 -17.66 -7.64
CA ARG A 43 1.19 -16.24 -7.26
C ARG A 43 2.15 -15.83 -6.15
N LEU A 44 2.34 -16.68 -5.14
CA LEU A 44 3.27 -16.40 -4.05
C LEU A 44 4.73 -16.43 -4.53
N ARG A 45 5.09 -17.35 -5.45
CA ARG A 45 6.42 -17.39 -6.07
C ARG A 45 6.69 -16.13 -6.86
N LEU A 46 5.76 -15.73 -7.71
CA LEU A 46 5.83 -14.47 -8.47
C LEU A 46 5.97 -13.25 -7.55
N ALA A 47 5.14 -13.14 -6.52
CA ALA A 47 5.19 -12.03 -5.56
C ALA A 47 6.57 -11.95 -4.87
N ARG A 48 7.15 -13.08 -4.47
CA ARG A 48 8.50 -13.14 -3.89
C ARG A 48 9.58 -12.77 -4.90
N ALA A 49 9.47 -13.20 -6.15
CA ALA A 49 10.41 -12.85 -7.21
C ALA A 49 10.38 -11.34 -7.51
N ILE A 50 9.20 -10.75 -7.60
CA ILE A 50 9.01 -9.30 -7.77
C ILE A 50 9.60 -8.54 -6.57
N ALA A 51 9.29 -8.96 -5.34
CA ALA A 51 9.79 -8.32 -4.15
C ALA A 51 11.34 -8.35 -4.09
N ARG A 52 11.96 -9.48 -4.41
CA ARG A 52 13.44 -9.60 -4.46
C ARG A 52 14.04 -8.70 -5.54
N THR A 53 13.43 -8.65 -6.71
CA THR A 53 13.90 -7.83 -7.85
C THR A 53 13.84 -6.35 -7.52
N LEU A 54 12.76 -5.89 -6.90
CA LEU A 54 12.60 -4.49 -6.49
C LEU A 54 13.49 -4.14 -5.29
N SER A 55 13.67 -5.07 -4.33
CA SER A 55 14.54 -4.85 -3.16
C SER A 55 16.03 -4.79 -3.52
N SER A 56 16.47 -5.59 -4.49
CA SER A 56 17.89 -5.62 -4.91
C SER A 56 18.36 -4.33 -5.59
N GLN A 57 17.43 -3.53 -6.11
CA GLN A 57 17.73 -2.23 -6.71
C GLN A 57 17.90 -1.09 -5.69
N GLU A 58 17.45 -1.29 -4.44
CA GLU A 58 17.32 -0.20 -3.45
C GLU A 58 18.32 -0.28 -2.28
N GLN A 59 19.20 -1.27 -2.19
CA GLN A 59 20.08 -1.38 -1.04
C GLN A 59 21.57 -1.21 -1.39
N PRO A 60 22.14 -0.03 -1.17
CA PRO A 60 23.52 0.05 -0.76
C PRO A 60 23.60 -0.55 0.66
N THR A 61 24.04 -1.79 0.74
CA THR A 61 24.36 -2.48 2.00
C THR A 61 25.27 -1.58 2.82
N GLY A 62 24.84 -1.21 4.04
CA GLY A 62 25.71 -0.55 5.01
C GLY A 62 25.29 0.86 5.47
N ARG A 63 24.23 1.46 4.97
CA ARG A 63 23.80 2.78 5.48
C ARG A 63 23.15 2.66 6.86
N ARG A 64 23.71 3.36 7.84
CA ARG A 64 23.17 3.44 9.21
C ARG A 64 21.76 4.06 9.21
N LEU A 65 20.89 3.68 10.16
CA LEU A 65 19.50 4.14 10.26
C LEU A 65 19.36 5.66 10.23
N TRP A 66 20.30 6.40 10.84
CA TRP A 66 20.30 7.87 10.84
C TRP A 66 20.58 8.47 9.45
N GLN A 67 21.40 7.80 8.60
CA GLN A 67 21.63 8.22 7.22
C GLN A 67 20.36 8.05 6.38
N ARG A 68 19.59 6.96 6.61
CA ARG A 68 18.28 6.77 5.97
C ARG A 68 17.28 7.83 6.40
N ALA A 69 17.27 8.19 7.69
CA ALA A 69 16.43 9.27 8.20
C ALA A 69 16.83 10.63 7.60
N TRP A 70 18.12 10.87 7.45
CA TRP A 70 18.66 12.09 6.83
C TRP A 70 18.31 12.13 5.33
N ASP A 71 18.52 11.07 4.59
CA ASP A 71 18.16 10.96 3.16
C ASP A 71 16.64 11.11 2.91
N ALA A 72 15.82 10.69 3.88
CA ALA A 72 14.37 10.92 3.84
C ALA A 72 13.97 12.37 4.15
N ALA A 73 14.77 13.07 4.96
CA ALA A 73 14.52 14.45 5.38
C ALA A 73 15.17 15.50 4.45
N VAL A 74 16.18 15.11 3.68
CA VAL A 74 16.91 16.02 2.77
C VAL A 74 16.72 15.59 1.31
N PRO A 75 16.21 16.45 0.44
CA PRO A 75 15.80 17.84 0.71
C PRO A 75 14.48 17.91 1.52
N PRO A 76 14.27 18.95 2.35
CA PRO A 76 13.11 19.08 3.24
C PRO A 76 11.76 19.00 2.53
N GLN A 77 11.74 19.27 1.23
CA GLN A 77 10.57 19.10 0.36
C GLN A 77 10.05 17.65 0.31
N ARG A 78 10.92 16.65 0.50
CA ARG A 78 10.50 15.22 0.54
C ARG A 78 9.69 14.93 1.79
N ALA A 79 10.17 15.35 2.96
CA ALA A 79 9.46 15.20 4.22
C ALA A 79 8.11 15.92 4.18
N PHE A 80 8.08 17.14 3.64
CA PHE A 80 6.85 17.91 3.48
C PHE A 80 5.85 17.20 2.55
N ARG A 81 6.28 16.70 1.39
CA ARG A 81 5.41 15.95 0.47
C ARG A 81 4.89 14.65 1.08
N MET A 82 5.70 13.96 1.89
CA MET A 82 5.27 12.78 2.62
C MET A 82 4.18 13.12 3.63
N LEU A 83 4.36 14.16 4.42
CA LEU A 83 3.36 14.64 5.38
C LEU A 83 2.08 15.08 4.65
N GLN A 84 2.22 15.83 3.56
CA GLN A 84 1.09 16.22 2.73
C GLN A 84 0.32 15.00 2.21
N ALA A 85 1.02 13.99 1.67
CA ALA A 85 0.41 12.75 1.22
C ALA A 85 -0.34 12.04 2.35
N TRP A 86 0.21 12.03 3.57
CA TRP A 86 -0.44 11.45 4.75
C TRP A 86 -1.72 12.18 5.15
N TRP A 87 -1.79 13.48 5.01
CA TRP A 87 -2.99 14.26 5.34
C TRP A 87 -4.03 14.25 4.21
N THR A 88 -3.58 14.22 2.96
CA THR A 88 -4.48 14.32 1.80
C THR A 88 -4.95 12.98 1.25
N GLN A 89 -4.41 11.84 1.72
CA GLN A 89 -4.69 10.51 1.14
C GLN A 89 -6.19 10.17 1.07
N GLY A 90 -6.99 10.57 2.05
CA GLY A 90 -8.44 10.35 2.03
C GLY A 90 -9.12 11.13 0.92
N ALA A 91 -8.78 12.41 0.75
CA ALA A 91 -9.30 13.27 -0.31
C ALA A 91 -8.80 12.84 -1.69
N ALA A 92 -7.52 12.49 -1.80
CA ALA A 92 -6.92 11.98 -3.03
C ALA A 92 -7.57 10.66 -3.47
N GLY A 93 -7.85 9.76 -2.52
CA GLY A 93 -8.56 8.51 -2.78
C GLY A 93 -9.97 8.72 -3.29
N ALA A 94 -10.73 9.62 -2.67
CA ALA A 94 -12.08 9.95 -3.12
C ALA A 94 -12.07 10.59 -4.52
N ALA A 95 -11.13 11.51 -4.78
CA ALA A 95 -10.97 12.15 -6.09
C ALA A 95 -10.58 11.13 -7.17
N PHE A 96 -9.69 10.19 -6.85
CA PHE A 96 -9.31 9.10 -7.73
C PHE A 96 -10.50 8.22 -8.09
N CYS A 97 -11.30 7.78 -7.10
CA CYS A 97 -12.51 7.01 -7.36
C CYS A 97 -13.52 7.80 -8.21
N ARG A 98 -13.75 9.07 -7.90
CA ARG A 98 -14.67 9.90 -8.69
C ARG A 98 -14.29 9.97 -10.16
N ARG A 99 -13.00 10.03 -10.46
CA ARG A 99 -12.49 10.17 -11.83
C ARG A 99 -12.47 8.86 -12.60
N TYR A 100 -12.02 7.78 -11.98
CA TYR A 100 -11.70 6.54 -12.68
C TYR A 100 -12.67 5.39 -12.36
N PHE A 101 -13.33 5.43 -11.19
CA PHE A 101 -14.20 4.37 -10.70
C PHE A 101 -15.42 4.98 -10.00
N PRO A 102 -16.29 5.71 -10.74
CA PRO A 102 -17.40 6.48 -10.15
C PRO A 102 -18.37 5.62 -9.33
N GLN A 103 -18.53 4.33 -9.63
CA GLN A 103 -19.37 3.39 -8.88
C GLN A 103 -18.69 2.84 -7.61
N ALA A 104 -17.41 3.10 -7.38
CA ALA A 104 -16.74 2.57 -6.21
C ALA A 104 -17.11 3.38 -4.95
N GLU A 105 -17.90 2.78 -4.07
CA GLU A 105 -18.27 3.35 -2.77
C GLU A 105 -17.15 3.19 -1.74
N VAL A 106 -16.33 2.14 -1.89
CA VAL A 106 -15.21 1.83 -1.00
C VAL A 106 -13.92 1.73 -1.79
N LEU A 107 -12.88 2.40 -1.29
CA LEU A 107 -11.51 2.27 -1.75
C LEU A 107 -10.62 1.75 -0.62
N ILE A 108 -9.95 0.63 -0.85
CA ILE A 108 -8.96 0.07 0.07
C ILE A 108 -7.58 0.23 -0.55
N VAL A 109 -6.67 0.84 0.20
CA VAL A 109 -5.29 1.14 -0.23
C VAL A 109 -4.27 0.77 0.84
N GLY A 110 -3.02 0.63 0.41
CA GLY A 110 -1.83 0.54 1.26
C GLY A 110 -0.89 1.73 0.99
N HIS A 111 0.36 1.46 0.70
CA HIS A 111 1.45 2.34 0.23
C HIS A 111 1.93 3.43 1.18
N PHE A 112 1.02 4.20 1.77
CA PHE A 112 1.39 5.37 2.60
C PHE A 112 1.90 4.99 3.99
N HIS A 113 1.88 3.72 4.36
CA HIS A 113 2.31 3.20 5.67
C HIS A 113 1.60 3.82 6.89
N ARG A 114 0.61 4.67 6.66
CA ARG A 114 -0.22 5.30 7.68
C ARG A 114 -1.65 4.82 7.55
N HIS A 115 -2.06 3.97 8.47
CA HIS A 115 -3.43 3.46 8.51
C HIS A 115 -4.45 4.58 8.77
N GLY A 116 -5.66 4.39 8.26
CA GLY A 116 -6.76 5.31 8.51
C GLY A 116 -8.02 4.92 7.74
N CYS A 117 -9.12 5.58 8.07
CA CYS A 117 -10.31 5.54 7.26
C CYS A 117 -10.96 6.93 7.22
N TRP A 118 -11.46 7.29 6.06
CA TRP A 118 -12.03 8.60 5.77
C TRP A 118 -13.30 8.45 4.96
N HIS A 119 -14.37 9.15 5.39
CA HIS A 119 -15.54 9.37 4.57
C HIS A 119 -15.34 10.68 3.81
N ARG A 120 -15.34 10.62 2.49
CA ARG A 120 -15.19 11.77 1.60
C ARG A 120 -16.04 11.59 0.35
N ASP A 121 -16.84 12.60 0.03
CA ASP A 121 -17.69 12.63 -1.16
C ASP A 121 -18.58 11.38 -1.30
N GLY A 122 -19.20 10.94 -0.20
CA GLY A 122 -20.03 9.73 -0.14
C GLY A 122 -19.26 8.42 -0.25
N ARG A 123 -17.92 8.42 -0.19
CA ARG A 123 -17.07 7.26 -0.33
C ARG A 123 -16.28 6.97 0.94
N LEU A 124 -16.05 5.70 1.21
CA LEU A 124 -15.19 5.22 2.28
C LEU A 124 -13.80 4.90 1.72
N VAL A 125 -12.79 5.64 2.15
CA VAL A 125 -11.39 5.37 1.82
C VAL A 125 -10.71 4.76 3.03
N ILE A 126 -10.11 3.57 2.87
CA ILE A 126 -9.42 2.83 3.94
C ILE A 126 -7.97 2.62 3.53
N ASN A 127 -7.03 3.05 4.38
CA ASN A 127 -5.64 2.65 4.26
C ASN A 127 -5.33 1.60 5.32
N THR A 128 -4.81 0.44 4.88
CA THR A 128 -4.53 -0.71 5.75
C THR A 128 -3.22 -0.57 6.54
N GLY A 129 -2.46 0.50 6.29
CA GLY A 129 -1.21 0.74 7.01
C GLY A 129 -0.04 -0.09 6.50
N SER A 130 0.82 -0.54 7.42
CA SER A 130 2.06 -1.23 7.09
C SER A 130 2.51 -2.14 8.21
N PHE A 131 3.18 -3.24 7.86
CA PHE A 131 3.93 -4.10 8.78
C PHE A 131 5.29 -3.49 9.18
N VAL A 132 5.70 -2.39 8.55
CA VAL A 132 6.98 -1.72 8.84
C VAL A 132 6.79 -0.73 9.99
N SER A 133 7.58 -0.90 11.06
CA SER A 133 7.61 0.03 12.21
C SER A 133 7.99 1.47 11.77
N PRO A 134 7.35 2.51 12.31
CA PRO A 134 6.37 2.54 13.39
C PRO A 134 4.90 2.34 12.93
N GLY A 135 4.68 1.86 11.71
CA GLY A 135 3.35 1.57 11.18
C GLY A 135 2.62 0.48 11.97
N ARG A 136 1.30 0.40 11.73
CA ARG A 136 0.46 -0.71 12.19
C ARG A 136 -0.33 -1.24 11.02
N ALA A 137 -0.30 -2.55 10.82
CA ALA A 137 -1.07 -3.22 9.78
C ALA A 137 -2.51 -3.46 10.27
N HIS A 138 -3.45 -3.29 9.36
CA HIS A 138 -4.87 -3.52 9.59
C HIS A 138 -5.40 -4.50 8.55
N TRP A 139 -6.29 -5.37 8.99
CA TRP A 139 -7.06 -6.23 8.12
C TRP A 139 -8.37 -5.56 7.73
N VAL A 140 -8.87 -5.88 6.55
CA VAL A 140 -10.20 -5.50 6.06
C VAL A 140 -10.86 -6.76 5.54
N GLU A 141 -12.11 -6.96 5.94
CA GLU A 141 -12.92 -8.10 5.55
C GLU A 141 -14.26 -7.61 5.01
N TRP A 142 -14.68 -8.19 3.91
CA TRP A 142 -16.01 -8.06 3.37
C TRP A 142 -16.73 -9.39 3.47
N HIS A 143 -17.84 -9.43 4.22
CA HIS A 143 -18.66 -10.61 4.35
C HIS A 143 -20.14 -10.25 4.50
N ALA A 144 -21.01 -10.88 3.70
CA ALA A 144 -22.46 -10.74 3.76
C ALA A 144 -22.96 -9.29 3.87
N GLY A 145 -22.50 -8.39 3.00
CA GLY A 145 -22.90 -6.97 2.98
C GLY A 145 -22.32 -6.14 4.13
N ARG A 146 -21.35 -6.70 4.88
CA ARG A 146 -20.66 -5.99 5.96
C ARG A 146 -19.19 -5.87 5.66
N LEU A 147 -18.68 -4.65 5.78
CA LEU A 147 -17.25 -4.37 5.74
C LEU A 147 -16.76 -4.18 7.17
N ARG A 148 -15.73 -4.92 7.56
CA ARG A 148 -15.09 -4.80 8.88
C ARG A 148 -13.62 -4.46 8.70
N ARG A 149 -13.10 -3.64 9.61
CA ARG A 149 -11.69 -3.31 9.71
C ARG A 149 -11.20 -3.54 11.12
N GLY A 150 -10.01 -4.13 11.27
CA GLY A 150 -9.40 -4.34 12.57
C GLY A 150 -7.89 -4.33 12.52
N VAL A 151 -7.24 -4.44 13.67
CA VAL A 151 -5.77 -4.54 13.79
C VAL A 151 -5.30 -5.94 13.48
N ILE A 152 -4.12 -6.06 12.88
CA ILE A 152 -3.40 -7.32 12.85
C ILE A 152 -2.59 -7.43 14.15
N ALA A 153 -2.82 -8.49 14.90
CA ALA A 153 -2.01 -8.85 16.06
C ALA A 153 -0.81 -9.68 15.57
N GLU A 154 0.38 -9.11 15.71
CA GLU A 154 1.62 -9.73 15.30
C GLU A 154 2.28 -10.44 16.48
N SER A 155 2.82 -11.63 16.25
CA SER A 155 3.74 -12.33 17.13
C SER A 155 4.99 -12.71 16.30
N PRO A 156 6.11 -13.09 16.93
CA PRO A 156 7.31 -13.48 16.21
C PRO A 156 7.10 -14.57 15.15
N THR A 157 6.09 -15.42 15.34
CA THR A 157 5.84 -16.60 14.51
C THR A 157 4.54 -16.55 13.73
N ALA A 158 3.62 -15.63 14.05
CA ALA A 158 2.29 -15.60 13.44
C ALA A 158 1.65 -14.21 13.41
N CYS A 159 0.78 -14.01 12.41
CA CYS A 159 -0.16 -12.90 12.36
C CYS A 159 -1.57 -13.41 12.60
N ARG A 160 -2.34 -12.73 13.45
CA ARG A 160 -3.74 -13.09 13.75
C ARG A 160 -4.65 -11.88 13.55
N LEU A 161 -5.90 -12.14 13.22
CA LEU A 161 -6.91 -11.08 13.21
C LEU A 161 -7.14 -10.64 14.66
N GLY A 162 -6.78 -9.39 14.94
CA GLY A 162 -7.00 -8.78 16.25
C GLY A 162 -8.35 -8.05 16.32
N LYS A 163 -8.47 -7.12 17.27
CA LYS A 163 -9.69 -6.39 17.57
C LYS A 163 -10.28 -5.68 16.33
N VAL A 164 -11.59 -5.83 16.14
CA VAL A 164 -12.37 -5.02 15.19
C VAL A 164 -12.41 -3.58 15.67
N LEU A 165 -12.10 -2.65 14.81
CA LEU A 165 -12.12 -1.20 15.09
C LEU A 165 -13.35 -0.53 14.50
N ASN A 166 -13.75 -0.95 13.31
CA ASN A 166 -14.87 -0.36 12.57
C ASN A 166 -15.66 -1.46 11.86
N ALA A 167 -16.96 -1.22 11.70
CA ALA A 167 -17.84 -2.03 10.87
C ALA A 167 -18.86 -1.12 10.16
N TRP A 168 -19.11 -1.39 8.88
CA TRP A 168 -20.08 -0.69 8.03
C TRP A 168 -20.99 -1.68 7.35
N ARG A 169 -22.23 -1.29 7.12
CA ARG A 169 -23.12 -1.93 6.16
C ARG A 169 -23.07 -1.13 4.87
N LEU A 170 -22.86 -1.79 3.76
CA LEU A 170 -22.77 -1.20 2.42
C LEU A 170 -23.78 -1.86 1.52
#